data_9fc145853a220bd72595f67c3b408351
#
_entry.id   9fc145853a220bd72595f67c3b408351
#
_cell.length_a   1.000
_cell.length_b   1.000
_cell.length_c   1.000
_cell.angle_alpha   90.00
_cell.angle_beta   90.00
_cell.angle_gamma   90.00
#
_symmetry.space_group_name_H-M   'P 1'
#
loop_
_entity.id
_entity.type
_entity.pdbx_description
1 polymer ?
#
loop_
_entity_poly.entity_id
_entity_poly.type
_entity_poly.pdbx_seq_one_letter_code
_entity_poly.pdbx_strand_id
1 'polypeptide(L)'
;MNFKNAYFITGNAYAGKSTMVKLLAQKYNGIACEENYHDSLLEELDAKEFPCLTYTRDLQDWHDFIRRSPQEYKDWIDGAARECEILELQILEDLVKTSPDKKIFVDTNISLETLGQITMHNHVLIMLADPQISVRRFFERPDKEKQFLYQLIMEEPDPEAALENYRKGLELINSQENYDRFLNSGFNVILRDEKLGVEGTLKVVEEKFGLKSLS
;
A
#
# COMPACT_ATOMS: atom_id res chain seq x y z
N MET A 1 5.49 15.24 -15.73
CA MET A 1 6.30 14.01 -15.73
C MET A 1 5.47 12.88 -16.34
N ASN A 2 6.05 11.90 -17.04
CA ASN A 2 5.26 10.82 -17.63
C ASN A 2 6.02 9.50 -17.49
N PHE A 3 5.54 8.65 -16.61
CA PHE A 3 6.13 7.33 -16.29
C PHE A 3 5.64 6.26 -17.27
N LYS A 4 6.09 6.32 -18.54
CA LYS A 4 5.59 5.46 -19.63
C LYS A 4 5.88 3.96 -19.45
N ASN A 5 6.91 3.59 -18.70
CA ASN A 5 7.33 2.21 -18.47
C ASN A 5 6.98 1.71 -17.06
N ALA A 6 6.28 2.52 -16.25
CA ALA A 6 5.80 2.14 -14.92
C ALA A 6 4.32 1.73 -14.95
N TYR A 7 4.00 0.67 -14.20
CA TYR A 7 2.68 0.09 -14.03
C TYR A 7 2.35 0.07 -12.54
N PHE A 8 1.30 0.76 -12.16
CA PHE A 8 0.94 1.03 -10.78
C PHE A 8 -0.22 0.15 -10.32
N ILE A 9 -0.03 -0.49 -9.19
CA ILE A 9 -1.08 -1.23 -8.49
C ILE A 9 -1.32 -0.55 -7.16
N THR A 10 -2.55 -0.11 -6.91
CA THR A 10 -2.99 0.49 -5.65
C THR A 10 -4.30 -0.16 -5.19
N GLY A 11 -4.84 0.26 -4.05
CA GLY A 11 -6.08 -0.26 -3.48
C GLY A 11 -5.92 -0.62 -2.01
N ASN A 12 -6.89 -1.36 -1.47
CA ASN A 12 -6.90 -1.67 -0.06
C ASN A 12 -6.00 -2.87 0.32
N ALA A 13 -5.83 -3.08 1.61
CA ALA A 13 -5.06 -4.21 2.14
C ALA A 13 -5.72 -5.56 1.78
N TYR A 14 -4.93 -6.64 1.79
CA TYR A 14 -5.36 -8.02 1.46
C TYR A 14 -5.81 -8.26 0.01
N ALA A 15 -5.74 -7.27 -0.87
CA ALA A 15 -6.11 -7.44 -2.27
C ALA A 15 -5.08 -8.24 -3.11
N GLY A 16 -3.86 -8.45 -2.60
CA GLY A 16 -2.81 -9.23 -3.27
C GLY A 16 -1.87 -8.40 -4.16
N LYS A 17 -1.83 -7.09 -3.99
CA LYS A 17 -1.03 -6.14 -4.78
C LYS A 17 0.44 -6.53 -4.88
N SER A 18 1.13 -6.65 -3.73
CA SER A 18 2.57 -6.95 -3.67
C SER A 18 2.91 -8.30 -4.32
N THR A 19 2.00 -9.29 -4.24
CA THR A 19 2.16 -10.57 -4.94
C THR A 19 2.16 -10.36 -6.46
N MET A 20 1.23 -9.54 -6.97
CA MET A 20 1.16 -9.27 -8.41
C MET A 20 2.37 -8.48 -8.91
N VAL A 21 2.83 -7.48 -8.16
CA VAL A 21 4.05 -6.72 -8.48
C VAL A 21 5.26 -7.63 -8.63
N LYS A 22 5.48 -8.54 -7.67
CA LYS A 22 6.58 -9.53 -7.71
C LYS A 22 6.50 -10.44 -8.95
N LEU A 23 5.33 -11.02 -9.18
CA LEU A 23 5.13 -11.96 -10.28
C LEU A 23 5.27 -11.29 -11.65
N LEU A 24 4.75 -10.07 -11.80
CA LEU A 24 4.92 -9.29 -13.02
C LEU A 24 6.39 -8.95 -13.27
N ALA A 25 7.10 -8.45 -12.26
CA ALA A 25 8.51 -8.12 -12.38
C ALA A 25 9.34 -9.35 -12.78
N GLN A 26 9.08 -10.49 -12.14
CA GLN A 26 9.74 -11.75 -12.47
C GLN A 26 9.44 -12.19 -13.93
N LYS A 27 8.16 -12.17 -14.33
CA LYS A 27 7.73 -12.63 -15.65
C LYS A 27 8.25 -11.77 -16.79
N TYR A 28 8.29 -10.46 -16.60
CA TYR A 28 8.69 -9.49 -17.63
C TYR A 28 10.14 -9.02 -17.51
N ASN A 29 10.96 -9.63 -16.65
CA ASN A 29 12.33 -9.20 -16.37
C ASN A 29 12.40 -7.70 -16.03
N GLY A 30 11.40 -7.23 -15.28
CA GLY A 30 11.22 -5.85 -14.86
C GLY A 30 11.76 -5.57 -13.47
N ILE A 31 11.42 -4.40 -12.95
CA ILE A 31 11.76 -3.96 -11.60
C ILE A 31 10.48 -4.04 -10.75
N ALA A 32 10.60 -4.59 -9.54
CA ALA A 32 9.53 -4.59 -8.55
C ALA A 32 9.79 -3.47 -7.52
N CYS A 33 8.84 -2.54 -7.40
CA CYS A 33 8.74 -1.62 -6.28
C CYS A 33 7.63 -2.17 -5.37
N GLU A 34 8.03 -2.93 -4.35
CA GLU A 34 7.10 -3.60 -3.43
C GLU A 34 6.52 -2.60 -2.43
N GLU A 35 5.54 -3.03 -1.63
CA GLU A 35 5.00 -2.22 -0.54
C GLU A 35 6.15 -1.63 0.31
N ASN A 36 6.07 -0.33 0.58
CA ASN A 36 7.08 0.41 1.37
C ASN A 36 8.50 0.44 0.77
N TYR A 37 8.65 0.41 -0.55
CA TYR A 37 9.98 0.50 -1.18
C TYR A 37 10.73 1.81 -0.88
N HIS A 38 10.08 2.80 -0.29
CA HIS A 38 10.64 4.04 0.23
C HIS A 38 11.33 3.88 1.60
N ASP A 39 11.17 2.75 2.29
CA ASP A 39 11.73 2.51 3.63
C ASP A 39 13.27 2.65 3.67
N SER A 40 13.93 2.42 2.55
CA SER A 40 15.39 2.61 2.43
C SER A 40 15.85 4.05 2.68
N LEU A 41 14.95 5.02 2.62
CA LEU A 41 15.24 6.44 2.83
C LEU A 41 14.90 6.90 4.26
N LEU A 42 14.17 6.11 5.05
CA LEU A 42 13.61 6.53 6.35
C LEU A 42 14.66 7.05 7.33
N GLU A 43 15.84 6.42 7.38
CA GLU A 43 16.92 6.80 8.29
C GLU A 43 17.48 8.21 8.01
N GLU A 44 17.38 8.68 6.76
CA GLU A 44 17.95 9.95 6.32
C GLU A 44 16.92 11.10 6.34
N LEU A 45 15.63 10.81 6.61
CA LEU A 45 14.56 11.81 6.57
C LEU A 45 14.65 12.82 7.73
N ASP A 46 14.45 14.10 7.40
CA ASP A 46 14.25 15.15 8.41
C ASP A 46 12.84 15.05 8.99
N ALA A 47 12.76 14.89 10.31
CA ALA A 47 11.48 14.79 11.03
C ALA A 47 10.61 16.06 10.94
N LYS A 48 11.16 17.22 10.55
CA LYS A 48 10.37 18.44 10.31
C LYS A 48 9.67 18.41 8.96
N GLU A 49 10.26 17.75 7.97
CA GLU A 49 9.71 17.63 6.62
C GLU A 49 8.79 16.41 6.49
N PHE A 50 9.14 15.31 7.19
CA PHE A 50 8.44 14.03 7.14
C PHE A 50 8.01 13.54 8.54
N PRO A 51 7.17 14.32 9.26
CA PRO A 51 6.84 14.01 10.64
C PRO A 51 6.03 12.72 10.82
N CYS A 52 5.25 12.30 9.82
CA CYS A 52 4.45 11.07 9.91
C CYS A 52 5.29 9.82 9.67
N LEU A 53 6.17 9.81 8.67
CA LEU A 53 7.05 8.68 8.38
C LEU A 53 8.11 8.48 9.46
N THR A 54 8.68 9.56 9.97
CA THR A 54 9.71 9.48 11.01
C THR A 54 9.12 9.23 12.40
N TYR A 55 7.82 9.35 12.58
CA TYR A 55 7.17 9.17 13.87
C TYR A 55 7.51 7.82 14.53
N THR A 56 7.38 6.72 13.81
CA THR A 56 7.67 5.39 14.34
C THR A 56 9.17 5.13 14.54
N ARG A 57 10.02 5.76 13.74
CA ARG A 57 11.48 5.74 13.91
C ARG A 57 11.91 6.42 15.21
N ASP A 58 11.31 7.57 15.50
CA ASP A 58 11.74 8.45 16.61
C ASP A 58 10.96 8.17 17.92
N LEU A 59 10.02 7.21 17.90
CA LEU A 59 9.16 6.86 19.02
C LEU A 59 9.98 6.25 20.18
N GLN A 60 9.82 6.80 21.38
CA GLN A 60 10.51 6.33 22.58
C GLN A 60 9.74 5.19 23.29
N ASP A 61 8.42 5.23 23.27
CA ASP A 61 7.54 4.22 23.83
C ASP A 61 6.48 3.81 22.81
N TRP A 62 6.53 2.55 22.40
CA TRP A 62 5.58 2.01 21.43
C TRP A 62 4.15 1.86 21.97
N HIS A 63 3.97 1.91 23.30
CA HIS A 63 2.62 1.98 23.88
C HIS A 63 1.91 3.28 23.51
N ASP A 64 2.63 4.38 23.30
CA ASP A 64 2.03 5.63 22.82
C ASP A 64 1.42 5.47 21.42
N PHE A 65 2.00 4.60 20.58
CA PHE A 65 1.41 4.26 19.29
C PHE A 65 0.09 3.51 19.44
N ILE A 66 0.02 2.56 20.36
CA ILE A 66 -1.18 1.74 20.61
C ILE A 66 -2.30 2.55 21.27
N ARG A 67 -1.97 3.53 22.12
CA ARG A 67 -2.93 4.33 22.87
C ARG A 67 -3.57 5.46 22.08
N ARG A 68 -3.17 5.68 20.85
CA ARG A 68 -3.81 6.68 19.98
C ARG A 68 -5.29 6.41 19.84
N SER A 69 -6.07 7.50 19.79
CA SER A 69 -7.47 7.40 19.38
C SER A 69 -7.58 6.92 17.93
N PRO A 70 -8.70 6.32 17.52
CA PRO A 70 -8.96 5.92 16.14
C PRO A 70 -8.73 7.06 15.13
N GLN A 71 -9.10 8.30 15.51
CA GLN A 71 -8.92 9.46 14.64
C GLN A 71 -7.44 9.85 14.50
N GLU A 72 -6.67 9.89 15.60
CA GLU A 72 -5.23 10.16 15.55
C GLU A 72 -4.48 9.10 14.73
N TYR A 73 -4.91 7.84 14.81
CA TYR A 73 -4.35 6.77 13.99
C TYR A 73 -4.64 7.00 12.49
N LYS A 74 -5.89 7.36 12.16
CA LYS A 74 -6.27 7.69 10.78
C LYS A 74 -5.50 8.91 10.25
N ASP A 75 -5.41 9.98 11.04
CA ASP A 75 -4.73 11.21 10.65
C ASP A 75 -3.23 10.96 10.38
N TRP A 76 -2.61 10.10 11.17
CA TRP A 76 -1.24 9.65 10.94
C TRP A 76 -1.10 8.84 9.65
N ILE A 77 -1.98 7.89 9.38
CA ILE A 77 -1.99 7.10 8.13
C ILE A 77 -2.15 8.02 6.91
N ASP A 78 -3.09 8.97 6.97
CA ASP A 78 -3.31 9.93 5.88
C ASP A 78 -2.11 10.87 5.68
N GLY A 79 -1.44 11.24 6.77
CA GLY A 79 -0.19 12.01 6.73
C GLY A 79 0.96 11.20 6.11
N ALA A 80 1.16 9.99 6.60
CA ALA A 80 2.19 9.09 6.07
C ALA A 80 1.99 8.80 4.57
N ALA A 81 0.74 8.60 4.12
CA ALA A 81 0.45 8.39 2.70
C ALA A 81 0.87 9.58 1.83
N ARG A 82 0.64 10.83 2.29
CA ARG A 82 1.10 12.04 1.57
C ARG A 82 2.62 12.16 1.52
N GLU A 83 3.29 11.81 2.62
CA GLU A 83 4.75 11.82 2.69
C GLU A 83 5.37 10.71 1.84
N CYS A 84 4.77 9.49 1.85
CA CYS A 84 5.14 8.39 0.97
C CYS A 84 5.07 8.80 -0.50
N GLU A 85 3.98 9.47 -0.92
CA GLU A 85 3.82 9.92 -2.31
C GLU A 85 5.03 10.75 -2.78
N ILE A 86 5.53 11.66 -1.93
CA ILE A 86 6.70 12.49 -2.26
C ILE A 86 7.94 11.63 -2.50
N LEU A 87 8.22 10.70 -1.59
CA LEU A 87 9.41 9.82 -1.69
C LEU A 87 9.28 8.83 -2.85
N GLU A 88 8.10 8.24 -3.02
CA GLU A 88 7.83 7.30 -4.09
C GLU A 88 8.04 7.94 -5.47
N LEU A 89 7.57 9.17 -5.66
CA LEU A 89 7.79 9.91 -6.91
C LEU A 89 9.27 10.18 -7.16
N GLN A 90 10.05 10.55 -6.16
CA GLN A 90 11.51 10.77 -6.30
C GLN A 90 12.23 9.49 -6.73
N ILE A 91 11.94 8.37 -6.05
CA ILE A 91 12.54 7.07 -6.38
C ILE A 91 12.16 6.65 -7.81
N LEU A 92 10.89 6.81 -8.19
CA LEU A 92 10.41 6.43 -9.51
C LEU A 92 11.01 7.27 -10.62
N GLU A 93 11.23 8.57 -10.38
CA GLU A 93 11.94 9.42 -11.35
C GLU A 93 13.33 8.89 -11.68
N ASP A 94 14.07 8.49 -10.65
CA ASP A 94 15.42 7.98 -10.83
C ASP A 94 15.41 6.59 -11.48
N LEU A 95 14.47 5.73 -11.10
CA LEU A 95 14.32 4.41 -11.72
C LEU A 95 13.98 4.49 -13.21
N VAL A 96 13.05 5.37 -13.59
CA VAL A 96 12.68 5.55 -15.00
C VAL A 96 13.84 6.12 -15.83
N LYS A 97 14.62 7.03 -15.27
CA LYS A 97 15.81 7.59 -15.93
C LYS A 97 16.93 6.56 -16.09
N THR A 98 17.18 5.75 -15.06
CA THR A 98 18.29 4.79 -15.04
C THR A 98 17.96 3.45 -15.70
N SER A 99 16.66 3.16 -15.86
CA SER A 99 16.18 1.88 -16.43
C SER A 99 15.07 2.10 -17.47
N PRO A 100 15.32 2.88 -18.54
CA PRO A 100 14.28 3.27 -19.50
C PRO A 100 13.70 2.09 -20.29
N ASP A 101 14.47 1.02 -20.48
CA ASP A 101 14.07 -0.16 -21.25
C ASP A 101 13.38 -1.25 -20.39
N LYS A 102 13.32 -1.04 -19.07
CA LYS A 102 12.67 -2.00 -18.17
C LYS A 102 11.27 -1.55 -17.81
N LYS A 103 10.35 -2.51 -17.66
CA LYS A 103 9.07 -2.28 -17.01
C LYS A 103 9.27 -2.18 -15.52
N ILE A 104 8.62 -1.22 -14.89
CA ILE A 104 8.64 -1.00 -13.44
C ILE A 104 7.23 -1.28 -12.92
N PHE A 105 7.09 -2.24 -12.03
CA PHE A 105 5.81 -2.61 -11.40
C PHE A 105 5.81 -2.11 -9.96
N VAL A 106 4.80 -1.35 -9.59
CA VAL A 106 4.79 -0.55 -8.37
C VAL A 106 3.55 -0.86 -7.53
N ASP A 107 3.75 -1.33 -6.30
CA ASP A 107 2.73 -1.27 -5.23
C ASP A 107 2.85 0.11 -4.58
N THR A 108 1.84 0.98 -4.73
CA THR A 108 2.01 2.41 -4.50
C THR A 108 0.99 3.01 -3.55
N ASN A 109 1.43 4.02 -2.79
CA ASN A 109 0.61 4.94 -2.01
C ASN A 109 0.32 6.26 -2.75
N ILE A 110 0.83 6.43 -3.97
CA ILE A 110 0.58 7.63 -4.78
C ILE A 110 -0.94 7.80 -4.97
N SER A 111 -1.42 9.03 -4.78
CA SER A 111 -2.84 9.36 -4.87
C SER A 111 -3.40 9.10 -6.28
N LEU A 112 -4.70 8.78 -6.35
CA LEU A 112 -5.38 8.55 -7.64
C LEU A 112 -5.34 9.80 -8.54
N GLU A 113 -5.34 10.98 -7.94
CA GLU A 113 -5.23 12.25 -8.66
C GLU A 113 -3.86 12.37 -9.32
N THR A 114 -2.79 12.16 -8.58
CA THR A 114 -1.42 12.19 -9.09
C THR A 114 -1.21 11.12 -10.14
N LEU A 115 -1.64 9.88 -9.90
CA LEU A 115 -1.55 8.79 -10.88
C LEU A 115 -2.21 9.16 -12.21
N GLY A 116 -3.38 9.82 -12.18
CA GLY A 116 -4.06 10.29 -13.38
C GLY A 116 -3.29 11.34 -14.18
N GLN A 117 -2.33 12.03 -13.56
CA GLN A 117 -1.53 13.09 -14.20
C GLN A 117 -0.18 12.56 -14.73
N ILE A 118 0.38 11.52 -14.09
CA ILE A 118 1.78 11.09 -14.33
C ILE A 118 1.90 9.87 -15.24
N THR A 119 0.82 9.14 -15.50
CA THR A 119 0.88 7.93 -16.32
C THR A 119 -0.38 7.73 -17.17
N MET A 120 -0.34 6.74 -18.06
CA MET A 120 -1.50 6.36 -18.87
C MET A 120 -2.55 5.64 -18.02
N HIS A 121 -3.81 5.86 -18.32
CA HIS A 121 -4.93 5.28 -17.57
C HIS A 121 -4.87 3.75 -17.45
N ASN A 122 -4.47 3.05 -18.50
CA ASN A 122 -4.31 1.60 -18.51
C ASN A 122 -3.04 1.10 -17.80
N HIS A 123 -2.18 1.99 -17.31
CA HIS A 123 -1.03 1.66 -16.47
C HIS A 123 -1.36 1.77 -14.96
N VAL A 124 -2.60 2.09 -14.61
CA VAL A 124 -3.09 2.11 -13.22
C VAL A 124 -4.12 1.03 -13.04
N LEU A 125 -3.93 0.21 -12.03
CA LEU A 125 -4.83 -0.86 -11.65
C LEU A 125 -5.15 -0.77 -10.16
N ILE A 126 -6.41 -0.83 -9.84
CA ILE A 126 -6.89 -0.87 -8.48
C ILE A 126 -7.27 -2.30 -8.11
N MET A 127 -6.70 -2.82 -7.03
CA MET A 127 -7.05 -4.12 -6.49
C MET A 127 -7.75 -3.95 -5.15
N LEU A 128 -8.95 -4.50 -5.03
CA LEU A 128 -9.78 -4.40 -3.84
C LEU A 128 -10.15 -5.77 -3.28
N ALA A 129 -10.10 -5.87 -1.95
CA ALA A 129 -10.68 -6.95 -1.17
C ALA A 129 -11.80 -6.41 -0.30
N ASP A 130 -12.64 -7.28 0.25
CA ASP A 130 -13.64 -6.87 1.25
C ASP A 130 -12.95 -6.10 2.39
N PRO A 131 -13.35 -4.84 2.65
CA PRO A 131 -12.72 -4.01 3.68
C PRO A 131 -12.75 -4.65 5.08
N GLN A 132 -13.79 -5.44 5.36
CA GLN A 132 -13.93 -6.14 6.63
C GLN A 132 -12.90 -7.26 6.84
N ILE A 133 -12.33 -7.81 5.77
CA ILE A 133 -11.24 -8.80 5.89
C ILE A 133 -10.00 -8.15 6.50
N SER A 134 -9.67 -6.94 6.08
CA SER A 134 -8.51 -6.19 6.60
C SER A 134 -8.61 -5.97 8.11
N VAL A 135 -9.78 -5.59 8.60
CA VAL A 135 -10.02 -5.35 10.03
C VAL A 135 -9.96 -6.66 10.83
N ARG A 136 -10.67 -7.70 10.36
CA ARG A 136 -10.76 -8.97 11.09
C ARG A 136 -9.44 -9.73 11.16
N ARG A 137 -8.67 -9.71 10.05
CA ARG A 137 -7.45 -10.53 9.90
C ARG A 137 -6.15 -9.75 10.10
N PHE A 138 -6.20 -8.52 10.59
CA PHE A 138 -5.01 -7.69 10.72
C PHE A 138 -3.91 -8.38 11.53
N PHE A 139 -4.26 -8.95 12.68
CA PHE A 139 -3.34 -9.65 13.57
C PHE A 139 -3.15 -11.14 13.26
N GLU A 140 -3.88 -11.71 12.28
CA GLU A 140 -3.69 -13.09 11.84
C GLU A 140 -2.49 -13.24 10.89
N ARG A 141 -1.93 -12.13 10.40
CA ARG A 141 -0.76 -12.15 9.53
C ARG A 141 0.48 -12.61 10.30
N PRO A 142 1.33 -13.48 9.69
CA PRO A 142 2.62 -13.89 10.28
C PRO A 142 3.69 -12.80 10.17
N ASP A 143 3.30 -11.58 9.99
CA ASP A 143 4.08 -10.37 9.86
C ASP A 143 4.59 -9.97 11.25
N LYS A 144 5.90 -9.88 11.41
CA LYS A 144 6.54 -9.62 12.71
C LYS A 144 6.09 -8.31 13.33
N GLU A 145 5.88 -7.29 12.51
CA GLU A 145 5.45 -5.96 12.96
C GLU A 145 4.04 -6.04 13.55
N LYS A 146 3.11 -6.71 12.87
CA LYS A 146 1.73 -6.86 13.36
C LYS A 146 1.64 -7.76 14.60
N GLN A 147 2.48 -8.79 14.68
CA GLN A 147 2.58 -9.61 15.88
C GLN A 147 3.17 -8.81 17.06
N PHE A 148 4.14 -7.94 16.81
CA PHE A 148 4.69 -7.04 17.81
C PHE A 148 3.61 -6.06 18.33
N LEU A 149 2.86 -5.42 17.43
CA LEU A 149 1.74 -4.54 17.83
C LEU A 149 0.68 -5.29 18.65
N TYR A 150 0.37 -6.53 18.28
CA TYR A 150 -0.58 -7.35 19.04
C TYR A 150 -0.06 -7.65 20.45
N GLN A 151 1.25 -7.95 20.61
CA GLN A 151 1.86 -8.15 21.92
C GLN A 151 1.76 -6.91 22.80
N LEU A 152 2.08 -5.73 22.25
CA LEU A 152 1.94 -4.47 22.98
C LEU A 152 0.49 -4.21 23.45
N ILE A 153 -0.49 -4.51 22.61
CA ILE A 153 -1.91 -4.41 22.97
C ILE A 153 -2.22 -5.33 24.15
N MET A 154 -1.69 -6.57 24.14
CA MET A 154 -1.91 -7.53 25.23
C MET A 154 -1.18 -7.15 26.54
N GLU A 155 -0.20 -6.26 26.50
CA GLU A 155 0.52 -5.72 27.66
C GLU A 155 -0.19 -4.50 28.30
N GLU A 156 -1.20 -3.93 27.62
CA GLU A 156 -1.98 -2.81 28.19
C GLU A 156 -2.77 -3.22 29.44
N PRO A 157 -3.02 -2.29 30.38
CA PRO A 157 -3.80 -2.57 31.59
C PRO A 157 -5.20 -3.13 31.32
N ASP A 158 -5.82 -2.74 30.20
CA ASP A 158 -7.09 -3.28 29.67
C ASP A 158 -6.88 -3.68 28.20
N PRO A 159 -6.41 -4.91 27.94
CA PRO A 159 -6.12 -5.36 26.57
C PRO A 159 -7.34 -5.42 25.66
N GLU A 160 -8.54 -5.68 26.22
CA GLU A 160 -9.77 -5.75 25.43
C GLU A 160 -10.16 -4.36 24.94
N ALA A 161 -10.10 -3.35 25.79
CA ALA A 161 -10.37 -1.97 25.42
C ALA A 161 -9.31 -1.44 24.43
N ALA A 162 -8.03 -1.76 24.62
CA ALA A 162 -6.95 -1.38 23.71
C ALA A 162 -7.13 -2.02 22.33
N LEU A 163 -7.48 -3.31 22.27
CA LEU A 163 -7.75 -4.02 21.02
C LEU A 163 -8.95 -3.43 20.27
N GLU A 164 -10.01 -3.12 21.01
CA GLU A 164 -11.21 -2.50 20.43
C GLU A 164 -10.90 -1.10 19.89
N ASN A 165 -10.12 -0.30 20.61
CA ASN A 165 -9.66 1.01 20.18
C ASN A 165 -8.85 0.92 18.87
N TYR A 166 -7.91 -0.01 18.80
CA TYR A 166 -7.09 -0.22 17.61
C TYR A 166 -7.93 -0.69 16.41
N ARG A 167 -8.90 -1.60 16.63
CA ARG A 167 -9.84 -2.05 15.59
C ARG A 167 -10.66 -0.90 15.01
N LYS A 168 -11.14 0.02 15.84
CA LYS A 168 -11.85 1.23 15.37
C LYS A 168 -10.98 2.09 14.45
N GLY A 169 -9.70 2.21 14.75
CA GLY A 169 -8.74 2.86 13.85
C GLY A 169 -8.65 2.15 12.49
N LEU A 170 -8.52 0.82 12.52
CA LEU A 170 -8.51 0.01 11.30
C LEU A 170 -9.82 0.14 10.49
N GLU A 171 -10.97 0.23 11.15
CA GLU A 171 -12.27 0.44 10.49
C GLU A 171 -12.35 1.81 9.80
N LEU A 172 -11.81 2.86 10.40
CA LEU A 172 -11.78 4.20 9.80
C LEU A 172 -10.93 4.22 8.52
N ILE A 173 -9.75 3.61 8.53
CA ILE A 173 -8.88 3.58 7.34
C ILE A 173 -9.38 2.62 6.25
N ASN A 174 -10.12 1.56 6.63
CA ASN A 174 -10.74 0.61 5.71
C ASN A 174 -12.25 0.88 5.55
N SER A 175 -12.65 2.14 5.62
CA SER A 175 -14.05 2.53 5.52
C SER A 175 -14.66 2.23 4.15
N GLN A 176 -16.01 2.07 4.12
CA GLN A 176 -16.75 1.92 2.87
C GLN A 176 -16.53 3.12 1.94
N GLU A 177 -16.41 4.33 2.48
CA GLU A 177 -16.13 5.54 1.71
C GLU A 177 -14.80 5.44 0.96
N ASN A 178 -13.73 4.99 1.63
CA ASN A 178 -12.44 4.77 0.99
C ASN A 178 -12.51 3.66 -0.09
N TYR A 179 -13.24 2.59 0.19
CA TYR A 179 -13.47 1.53 -0.79
C TYR A 179 -14.21 2.05 -2.02
N ASP A 180 -15.28 2.81 -1.83
CA ASP A 180 -16.09 3.37 -2.91
C ASP A 180 -15.31 4.41 -3.73
N ARG A 181 -14.42 5.18 -3.09
CA ARG A 181 -13.52 6.11 -3.78
C ARG A 181 -12.61 5.37 -4.76
N PHE A 182 -12.03 4.24 -4.37
CA PHE A 182 -11.25 3.40 -5.26
C PHE A 182 -12.11 2.79 -6.36
N LEU A 183 -13.25 2.20 -6.00
CA LEU A 183 -14.15 1.52 -6.93
C LEU A 183 -14.68 2.47 -8.04
N ASN A 184 -14.96 3.72 -7.68
CA ASN A 184 -15.53 4.73 -8.56
C ASN A 184 -14.48 5.70 -9.15
N SER A 185 -13.20 5.40 -9.03
CA SER A 185 -12.10 6.25 -9.48
C SER A 185 -12.00 6.44 -10.99
N GLY A 186 -12.65 5.58 -11.76
CA GLY A 186 -12.56 5.53 -13.22
C GLY A 186 -11.42 4.66 -13.74
N PHE A 187 -10.43 4.29 -12.94
CA PHE A 187 -9.37 3.36 -13.34
C PHE A 187 -9.87 1.92 -13.46
N ASN A 188 -9.04 1.04 -14.03
CA ASN A 188 -9.33 -0.39 -14.03
C ASN A 188 -9.36 -0.94 -12.61
N VAL A 189 -10.39 -1.72 -12.27
CA VAL A 189 -10.55 -2.31 -10.94
C VAL A 189 -10.60 -3.83 -11.07
N ILE A 190 -9.94 -4.53 -10.13
CA ILE A 190 -10.08 -5.97 -9.91
C ILE A 190 -10.55 -6.16 -8.47
N LEU A 191 -11.67 -6.85 -8.31
CA LEU A 191 -12.11 -7.33 -7.01
C LEU A 191 -11.46 -8.68 -6.74
N ARG A 192 -10.90 -8.85 -5.55
CA ARG A 192 -10.30 -10.13 -5.16
C ARG A 192 -11.33 -11.25 -5.22
N ASP A 193 -11.03 -12.28 -6.01
CA ASP A 193 -11.78 -13.51 -6.06
C ASP A 193 -10.88 -14.69 -5.66
N GLU A 194 -11.16 -15.30 -4.52
CA GLU A 194 -10.40 -16.45 -4.01
C GLU A 194 -10.47 -17.68 -4.94
N LYS A 195 -11.50 -17.76 -5.78
CA LYS A 195 -11.66 -18.86 -6.75
C LYS A 195 -10.69 -18.76 -7.93
N LEU A 196 -10.27 -17.56 -8.27
CA LEU A 196 -9.33 -17.33 -9.37
C LEU A 196 -7.90 -17.80 -9.02
N GLY A 197 -7.55 -17.81 -7.76
CA GLY A 197 -6.18 -18.06 -7.31
C GLY A 197 -5.16 -17.04 -7.83
N VAL A 198 -3.89 -17.27 -7.52
CA VAL A 198 -2.81 -16.33 -7.86
C VAL A 198 -2.58 -16.24 -9.38
N GLU A 199 -2.51 -17.40 -10.07
CA GLU A 199 -2.26 -17.45 -11.52
C GLU A 199 -3.41 -16.84 -12.33
N GLY A 200 -4.67 -17.10 -11.92
CA GLY A 200 -5.84 -16.50 -12.57
C GLY A 200 -5.87 -14.99 -12.38
N THR A 201 -5.56 -14.51 -11.18
CA THR A 201 -5.46 -13.07 -10.90
C THR A 201 -4.36 -12.42 -11.74
N LEU A 202 -3.18 -13.05 -11.86
CA LEU A 202 -2.09 -12.54 -12.67
C LEU A 202 -2.50 -12.35 -14.14
N LYS A 203 -3.23 -13.31 -14.73
CA LYS A 203 -3.72 -13.20 -16.11
C LYS A 203 -4.66 -12.01 -16.29
N VAL A 204 -5.57 -11.80 -15.33
CA VAL A 204 -6.49 -10.64 -15.36
C VAL A 204 -5.72 -9.32 -15.23
N VAL A 205 -4.71 -9.25 -14.36
CA VAL A 205 -3.85 -8.07 -14.20
C VAL A 205 -3.10 -7.77 -15.51
N GLU A 206 -2.52 -8.79 -16.17
CA GLU A 206 -1.83 -8.63 -17.46
C GLU A 206 -2.76 -8.10 -18.55
N GLU A 207 -3.97 -8.63 -18.62
CA GLU A 207 -5.00 -8.17 -19.57
C GLU A 207 -5.36 -6.70 -19.34
N LYS A 208 -5.59 -6.31 -18.08
CA LYS A 208 -5.93 -4.93 -17.71
C LYS A 208 -4.81 -3.94 -18.02
N PHE A 209 -3.56 -4.34 -17.84
CA PHE A 209 -2.40 -3.54 -18.24
C PHE A 209 -2.11 -3.57 -19.74
N GLY A 210 -2.78 -4.42 -20.51
CA GLY A 210 -2.47 -4.62 -21.94
C GLY A 210 -1.10 -5.26 -22.18
N LEU A 211 -0.59 -6.02 -21.21
CA LEU A 211 0.66 -6.74 -21.34
C LEU A 211 0.46 -7.99 -22.20
N LYS A 212 1.26 -8.13 -23.26
CA LYS A 212 1.22 -9.33 -24.10
C LYS A 212 1.88 -10.47 -23.35
N SER A 213 1.20 -11.64 -23.30
CA SER A 213 1.83 -12.87 -22.84
C SER A 213 3.12 -13.09 -23.61
N LEU A 214 4.24 -13.25 -22.91
CA LEU A 214 5.47 -13.75 -23.50
C LEU A 214 5.18 -15.20 -23.92
N SER A 215 5.03 -15.42 -25.21
CA SER A 215 4.82 -16.74 -25.83
C SER A 215 6.07 -17.58 -25.71
#